data_6aab4d9d192d3ec9596ce7b2c8e7777c
#
_entry.id   6aab4d9d192d3ec9596ce7b2c8e7777c
#
_cell.length_a   1.000
_cell.length_b   1.000
_cell.length_c   1.000
_cell.angle_alpha   90.00
_cell.angle_beta   90.00
_cell.angle_gamma   90.00
#
_symmetry.space_group_name_H-M   'P 1'
#
loop_
_entity.id
_entity.type
_entity.pdbx_description
1 polymer ?
#
loop_
_entity_poly.entity_id
_entity_poly.type
_entity_poly.pdbx_seq_one_letter_code
_entity_poly.pdbx_strand_id
1 'polypeptide(L)'
;MAKWVYSFKEGNAGMRDLLGGKGANLAEMTNLGLPIPQGFTVTTEACTDYYDNGKQISEEVKAQIFTALAELEELQGKKFGDTENPLLVSVRSGARASMPGMMDTILNLGLTDISVEGFAKKTGNPRFAYDSYRRFIQMFSDVVMEVPKSLFERVLDEIKEAKDAHFDTDLTADDMKEVIARFKAIYRDKMGEDFPQDPKVQLMEAVKAVFRSWDNERAIVYRRMNDIPGDWGTAVNVQSMVFGNMGNTSGTGVAFTRNPSTGARGIYGEYLINAQGEDVVAGIRTPQPITRLEEDLPECYKQFIEIANKLEAHYRDMQDMEFTIEEGKLYFLQTRNGKRTAQIGRASCR
;
A
#
# COMPACT_ATOMS: atom_id res chain seq x y z
N MET A 1 -30.14 3.32 -5.82
CA MET A 1 -28.78 3.81 -6.00
C MET A 1 -27.85 2.61 -6.14
N ALA A 2 -26.96 2.63 -7.10
CA ALA A 2 -25.94 1.61 -7.24
C ALA A 2 -24.95 1.71 -6.06
N LYS A 3 -24.41 0.59 -5.62
CA LYS A 3 -23.40 0.55 -4.55
C LYS A 3 -22.01 0.44 -5.17
N TRP A 4 -21.23 1.50 -5.10
CA TRP A 4 -19.92 1.63 -5.71
C TRP A 4 -18.76 1.40 -4.73
N VAL A 5 -19.02 1.51 -3.41
CA VAL A 5 -18.00 1.43 -2.37
C VAL A 5 -18.43 0.46 -1.28
N TYR A 6 -17.49 -0.41 -0.88
CA TYR A 6 -17.68 -1.43 0.15
C TYR A 6 -16.59 -1.30 1.20
N SER A 7 -16.97 -1.21 2.49
CA SER A 7 -15.99 -1.40 3.55
C SER A 7 -15.49 -2.84 3.56
N PHE A 8 -14.31 -3.11 4.12
CA PHE A 8 -13.78 -4.49 4.18
C PHE A 8 -14.71 -5.43 4.95
N LYS A 9 -15.55 -4.92 5.86
CA LYS A 9 -16.55 -5.73 6.60
C LYS A 9 -17.74 -6.17 5.76
N GLU A 10 -18.00 -5.49 4.64
CA GLU A 10 -19.15 -5.74 3.77
C GLU A 10 -18.85 -6.69 2.62
N GLY A 11 -17.59 -6.98 2.36
CA GLY A 11 -17.15 -7.86 1.28
C GLY A 11 -16.80 -9.27 1.75
N ASN A 12 -16.46 -10.14 0.79
CA ASN A 12 -15.93 -11.48 1.03
C ASN A 12 -15.15 -12.00 -0.19
N ALA A 13 -14.51 -13.16 -0.05
CA ALA A 13 -13.71 -13.77 -1.11
C ALA A 13 -14.47 -14.06 -2.41
N GLY A 14 -15.80 -14.27 -2.35
CA GLY A 14 -16.67 -14.53 -3.52
C GLY A 14 -16.93 -13.30 -4.38
N MET A 15 -16.65 -12.10 -3.89
CA MET A 15 -16.92 -10.83 -4.58
C MET A 15 -15.73 -10.35 -5.43
N ARG A 16 -14.91 -11.27 -5.93
CA ARG A 16 -13.68 -10.96 -6.65
C ARG A 16 -13.90 -10.14 -7.92
N ASP A 17 -15.03 -10.35 -8.59
CA ASP A 17 -15.37 -9.61 -9.80
C ASP A 17 -15.64 -8.15 -9.52
N LEU A 18 -16.20 -7.84 -8.37
CA LEU A 18 -16.58 -6.50 -7.95
C LEU A 18 -15.47 -5.77 -7.18
N LEU A 19 -14.81 -6.49 -6.26
CA LEU A 19 -13.81 -5.91 -5.34
C LEU A 19 -12.36 -6.09 -5.82
N GLY A 20 -12.18 -6.81 -6.94
CA GLY A 20 -10.87 -7.26 -7.35
C GLY A 20 -10.30 -8.35 -6.42
N GLY A 21 -9.19 -8.94 -6.81
CA GLY A 21 -8.57 -9.99 -5.99
C GLY A 21 -8.06 -9.50 -4.64
N LYS A 22 -7.48 -8.30 -4.59
CA LYS A 22 -6.97 -7.71 -3.35
C LYS A 22 -8.09 -7.30 -2.41
N GLY A 23 -9.10 -6.58 -2.90
CA GLY A 23 -10.23 -6.13 -2.08
C GLY A 23 -11.03 -7.30 -1.50
N ALA A 24 -11.31 -8.31 -2.31
CA ALA A 24 -12.01 -9.52 -1.87
C ALA A 24 -11.24 -10.26 -0.76
N ASN A 25 -9.91 -10.40 -0.91
CA ASN A 25 -9.08 -11.05 0.10
C ASN A 25 -8.93 -10.21 1.39
N LEU A 26 -8.83 -8.89 1.28
CA LEU A 26 -8.83 -7.99 2.46
C LEU A 26 -10.13 -8.10 3.25
N ALA A 27 -11.27 -8.14 2.54
CA ALA A 27 -12.58 -8.34 3.15
C ALA A 27 -12.68 -9.73 3.82
N GLU A 28 -12.25 -10.79 3.14
CA GLU A 28 -12.25 -12.15 3.71
C GLU A 28 -11.40 -12.25 4.96
N MET A 29 -10.17 -11.72 4.94
CA MET A 29 -9.29 -11.70 6.11
C MET A 29 -9.90 -10.89 7.27
N THR A 30 -10.59 -9.79 6.97
CA THR A 30 -11.31 -8.99 7.98
C THR A 30 -12.41 -9.83 8.63
N ASN A 31 -13.20 -10.56 7.85
CA ASN A 31 -14.28 -11.42 8.33
C ASN A 31 -13.76 -12.62 9.15
N LEU A 32 -12.56 -13.10 8.83
CA LEU A 32 -11.86 -14.11 9.63
C LEU A 32 -11.33 -13.60 10.97
N GLY A 33 -11.48 -12.31 11.25
CA GLY A 33 -10.99 -11.66 12.47
C GLY A 33 -9.47 -11.48 12.52
N LEU A 34 -8.81 -11.43 11.36
CA LEU A 34 -7.38 -11.20 11.29
C LEU A 34 -7.02 -9.72 11.47
N PRO A 35 -5.80 -9.39 11.91
CA PRO A 35 -5.36 -8.02 12.13
C PRO A 35 -5.07 -7.35 10.77
N ILE A 36 -6.11 -6.81 10.16
CA ILE A 36 -6.07 -6.11 8.89
C ILE A 36 -6.25 -4.61 9.16
N PRO A 37 -5.37 -3.73 8.65
CA PRO A 37 -5.64 -2.30 8.66
C PRO A 37 -6.95 -2.04 7.92
N GLN A 38 -7.89 -1.36 8.55
CA GLN A 38 -9.22 -1.18 7.99
C GLN A 38 -9.24 -0.23 6.80
N GLY A 39 -10.27 -0.35 5.98
CA GLY A 39 -10.41 0.43 4.77
C GLY A 39 -11.67 0.08 4.00
N PHE A 40 -11.70 0.52 2.75
CA PHE A 40 -12.80 0.28 1.83
C PHE A 40 -12.30 0.06 0.41
N THR A 41 -13.14 -0.55 -0.40
CA THR A 41 -12.86 -0.82 -1.82
C THR A 41 -13.84 -0.05 -2.69
N VAL A 42 -13.33 0.74 -3.63
CA VAL A 42 -14.08 1.31 -4.76
C VAL A 42 -14.09 0.25 -5.86
N THR A 43 -15.26 -0.11 -6.36
CA THR A 43 -15.47 -1.30 -7.18
C THR A 43 -14.86 -1.22 -8.59
N THR A 44 -14.71 -2.36 -9.23
CA THR A 44 -14.34 -2.45 -10.66
C THR A 44 -15.40 -1.79 -11.56
N GLU A 45 -16.67 -1.84 -11.17
CA GLU A 45 -17.77 -1.16 -11.89
C GLU A 45 -17.61 0.36 -11.84
N ALA A 46 -17.13 0.92 -10.74
CA ALA A 46 -16.82 2.36 -10.66
C ALA A 46 -15.65 2.74 -11.61
N CYS A 47 -14.72 1.83 -11.87
CA CYS A 47 -13.71 2.03 -12.89
C CYS A 47 -14.29 2.07 -14.30
N THR A 48 -15.22 1.18 -14.61
CA THR A 48 -15.93 1.18 -15.90
C THR A 48 -16.74 2.46 -16.06
N ASP A 49 -17.51 2.85 -15.03
CA ASP A 49 -18.25 4.13 -15.01
C ASP A 49 -17.33 5.34 -15.26
N TYR A 50 -16.14 5.36 -14.65
CA TYR A 50 -15.14 6.40 -14.88
C TYR A 50 -14.73 6.51 -16.36
N TYR A 51 -14.48 5.39 -17.04
CA TYR A 51 -14.14 5.40 -18.47
C TYR A 51 -15.33 5.79 -19.36
N ASP A 52 -16.51 5.29 -19.05
CA ASP A 52 -17.75 5.59 -19.79
C ASP A 52 -18.16 7.08 -19.63
N ASN A 53 -17.82 7.67 -18.48
CA ASN A 53 -18.07 9.08 -18.15
C ASN A 53 -16.91 10.02 -18.53
N GLY A 54 -16.15 9.70 -19.56
CA GLY A 54 -15.09 10.55 -20.09
C GLY A 54 -13.91 10.76 -19.14
N LYS A 55 -13.57 9.72 -18.38
CA LYS A 55 -12.50 9.74 -17.37
C LYS A 55 -12.76 10.72 -16.21
N GLN A 56 -14.02 10.80 -15.81
CA GLN A 56 -14.46 11.56 -14.64
C GLN A 56 -15.13 10.64 -13.64
N ILE A 57 -14.82 10.82 -12.36
CA ILE A 57 -15.53 10.12 -11.28
C ILE A 57 -16.88 10.80 -11.10
N SER A 58 -17.98 10.02 -11.17
CA SER A 58 -19.33 10.54 -10.97
C SER A 58 -19.53 11.06 -9.55
N GLU A 59 -20.42 12.04 -9.37
CA GLU A 59 -20.71 12.60 -8.05
C GLU A 59 -21.29 11.56 -7.09
N GLU A 60 -21.96 10.54 -7.60
CA GLU A 60 -22.47 9.43 -6.80
C GLU A 60 -21.32 8.55 -6.24
N VAL A 61 -20.34 8.20 -7.06
CA VAL A 61 -19.14 7.47 -6.62
C VAL A 61 -18.33 8.29 -5.61
N LYS A 62 -18.12 9.57 -5.89
CA LYS A 62 -17.43 10.51 -5.02
C LYS A 62 -18.09 10.63 -3.63
N ALA A 63 -19.42 10.79 -3.61
CA ALA A 63 -20.18 10.86 -2.36
C ALA A 63 -20.02 9.57 -1.53
N GLN A 64 -20.06 8.39 -2.16
CA GLN A 64 -19.86 7.12 -1.47
C GLN A 64 -18.42 6.95 -0.96
N ILE A 65 -17.41 7.43 -1.69
CA ILE A 65 -16.01 7.46 -1.22
C ILE A 65 -15.89 8.30 0.06
N PHE A 66 -16.48 9.48 0.09
CA PHE A 66 -16.40 10.35 1.27
C PHE A 66 -17.22 9.83 2.46
N THR A 67 -18.34 9.15 2.21
CA THR A 67 -19.09 8.44 3.26
C THR A 67 -18.23 7.33 3.86
N ALA A 68 -17.62 6.48 3.05
CA ALA A 68 -16.75 5.41 3.51
C ALA A 68 -15.49 5.94 4.23
N LEU A 69 -14.95 7.08 3.77
CA LEU A 69 -13.84 7.75 4.46
C LEU A 69 -14.26 8.22 5.87
N ALA A 70 -15.44 8.83 6.02
CA ALA A 70 -15.95 9.25 7.32
C ALA A 70 -16.16 8.06 8.28
N GLU A 71 -16.67 6.94 7.78
CA GLU A 71 -16.79 5.70 8.55
C GLU A 71 -15.42 5.14 8.98
N LEU A 72 -14.43 5.22 8.10
CA LEU A 72 -13.06 4.82 8.41
C LEU A 72 -12.42 5.72 9.47
N GLU A 73 -12.65 7.04 9.39
CA GLU A 73 -12.21 8.02 10.40
C GLU A 73 -12.77 7.70 11.78
N GLU A 74 -14.06 7.41 11.85
CA GLU A 74 -14.74 7.03 13.11
C GLU A 74 -14.16 5.71 13.64
N LEU A 75 -14.00 4.71 12.80
CA LEU A 75 -13.46 3.40 13.18
C LEU A 75 -12.02 3.47 13.71
N GLN A 76 -11.20 4.38 13.15
CA GLN A 76 -9.80 4.56 13.53
C GLN A 76 -9.61 5.58 14.67
N GLY A 77 -10.65 6.36 15.02
CA GLY A 77 -10.53 7.48 15.96
C GLY A 77 -9.55 8.56 15.50
N LYS A 78 -9.41 8.73 14.19
CA LYS A 78 -8.50 9.67 13.54
C LYS A 78 -9.25 10.43 12.45
N LYS A 79 -8.76 11.61 12.07
CA LYS A 79 -9.34 12.35 10.93
C LYS A 79 -8.33 12.52 9.81
N PHE A 80 -8.85 12.42 8.60
CA PHE A 80 -8.07 12.60 7.38
C PHE A 80 -7.67 14.09 7.24
N GLY A 81 -6.35 14.35 7.29
CA GLY A 81 -5.82 15.73 7.28
C GLY A 81 -5.85 16.43 8.63
N ASP A 82 -6.13 15.75 9.72
CA ASP A 82 -6.10 16.35 11.06
C ASP A 82 -4.70 16.89 11.40
N THR A 83 -4.70 17.98 12.16
CA THR A 83 -3.48 18.70 12.55
C THR A 83 -2.77 18.08 13.77
N GLU A 84 -3.40 17.17 14.49
CA GLU A 84 -2.87 16.55 15.71
C GLU A 84 -2.71 15.04 15.58
N ASN A 85 -3.69 14.35 15.02
CA ASN A 85 -3.72 12.89 14.87
C ASN A 85 -4.25 12.47 13.50
N PRO A 86 -3.51 12.76 12.42
CA PRO A 86 -4.00 12.52 11.06
C PRO A 86 -4.20 11.04 10.77
N LEU A 87 -5.35 10.72 10.14
CA LEU A 87 -5.51 9.47 9.42
C LEU A 87 -4.68 9.54 8.14
N LEU A 88 -3.81 8.58 7.93
CA LEU A 88 -3.11 8.39 6.66
C LEU A 88 -3.62 7.13 5.98
N VAL A 89 -3.75 7.16 4.66
CA VAL A 89 -4.22 6.04 3.88
C VAL A 89 -3.30 5.72 2.71
N SER A 90 -3.34 4.46 2.29
CA SER A 90 -2.81 4.02 0.99
C SER A 90 -3.96 3.91 -0.01
N VAL A 91 -3.67 4.17 -1.28
CA VAL A 91 -4.58 3.95 -2.41
C VAL A 91 -3.90 2.97 -3.35
N ARG A 92 -4.49 1.78 -3.49
CA ARG A 92 -3.87 0.63 -4.15
C ARG A 92 -4.81 0.02 -5.17
N SER A 93 -4.31 -0.32 -6.33
CA SER A 93 -5.06 -1.06 -7.35
C SER A 93 -5.40 -2.49 -6.90
N GLY A 94 -6.50 -3.03 -7.43
CA GLY A 94 -6.93 -4.38 -7.17
C GLY A 94 -7.73 -4.96 -8.33
N ALA A 95 -7.07 -5.44 -9.41
CA ALA A 95 -7.75 -6.10 -10.50
C ALA A 95 -8.25 -7.50 -10.12
N ARG A 96 -9.22 -8.04 -10.89
CA ARG A 96 -9.73 -9.42 -10.73
C ARG A 96 -8.62 -10.45 -10.89
N ALA A 97 -7.75 -10.25 -11.87
CA ALA A 97 -6.53 -11.04 -12.05
C ALA A 97 -5.33 -10.37 -11.37
N SER A 98 -4.40 -11.18 -10.84
CA SER A 98 -3.17 -10.66 -10.27
C SER A 98 -2.26 -10.11 -11.38
N MET A 99 -1.93 -8.83 -11.31
CA MET A 99 -1.10 -8.10 -12.28
C MET A 99 0.05 -7.38 -11.53
N PRO A 100 1.06 -8.11 -11.01
CA PRO A 100 2.10 -7.55 -10.15
C PRO A 100 2.93 -6.49 -10.88
N GLY A 101 3.08 -5.30 -10.27
CA GLY A 101 3.87 -4.20 -10.83
C GLY A 101 3.28 -3.49 -12.06
N MET A 102 2.06 -3.88 -12.48
CA MET A 102 1.45 -3.31 -13.68
C MET A 102 0.65 -2.04 -13.41
N MET A 103 0.12 -1.89 -12.20
CA MET A 103 -0.72 -0.77 -11.80
C MET A 103 -0.15 -0.07 -10.56
N ASP A 104 -0.63 1.13 -10.33
CA ASP A 104 -0.02 2.04 -9.39
C ASP A 104 -0.51 1.88 -7.94
N THR A 105 0.30 2.36 -7.02
CA THR A 105 0.05 2.45 -5.58
C THR A 105 0.52 3.81 -5.09
N ILE A 106 -0.27 4.45 -4.25
CA ILE A 106 0.09 5.70 -3.58
C ILE A 106 -0.03 5.49 -2.07
N LEU A 107 1.03 5.84 -1.33
CA LEU A 107 1.11 5.68 0.12
C LEU A 107 1.11 7.04 0.82
N ASN A 108 0.79 7.04 2.10
CA ASN A 108 0.89 8.21 2.99
C ASN A 108 -0.04 9.40 2.61
N LEU A 109 -1.16 9.13 1.93
CA LEU A 109 -2.13 10.19 1.65
C LEU A 109 -2.71 10.75 2.94
N GLY A 110 -2.95 12.05 2.96
CA GLY A 110 -3.42 12.80 4.11
C GLY A 110 -2.35 13.69 4.72
N LEU A 111 -1.08 13.54 4.33
CA LEU A 111 -0.01 14.43 4.75
C LEU A 111 -0.07 15.76 3.98
N THR A 112 0.03 16.83 4.74
CA THR A 112 0.11 18.22 4.30
C THR A 112 1.17 18.94 5.12
N ASP A 113 1.49 20.17 4.80
CA ASP A 113 2.42 21.00 5.57
C ASP A 113 2.00 21.14 7.05
N ILE A 114 0.70 21.09 7.31
CA ILE A 114 0.15 21.22 8.68
C ILE A 114 0.04 19.84 9.36
N SER A 115 -0.52 18.86 8.68
CA SER A 115 -0.75 17.54 9.30
C SER A 115 0.55 16.79 9.61
N VAL A 116 1.64 17.04 8.86
CA VAL A 116 2.95 16.44 9.15
C VAL A 116 3.51 16.88 10.50
N GLU A 117 3.24 18.11 10.93
CA GLU A 117 3.66 18.61 12.24
C GLU A 117 2.95 17.86 13.39
N GLY A 118 1.64 17.64 13.25
CA GLY A 118 0.87 16.83 14.19
C GLY A 118 1.33 15.37 14.20
N PHE A 119 1.59 14.82 13.02
CA PHE A 119 2.11 13.47 12.88
C PHE A 119 3.48 13.29 13.53
N ALA A 120 4.37 14.27 13.37
CA ALA A 120 5.69 14.30 14.03
C ALA A 120 5.57 14.33 15.55
N LYS A 121 4.68 15.16 16.11
CA LYS A 121 4.41 15.23 17.56
C LYS A 121 3.81 13.92 18.08
N LYS A 122 2.81 13.37 17.36
CA LYS A 122 2.10 12.16 17.77
C LYS A 122 3.00 10.94 17.81
N THR A 123 3.90 10.79 16.84
CA THR A 123 4.83 9.67 16.77
C THR A 123 6.08 9.86 17.65
N GLY A 124 6.35 11.08 18.10
CA GLY A 124 7.61 11.42 18.79
C GLY A 124 8.84 11.25 17.90
N ASN A 125 8.66 11.10 16.59
CA ASN A 125 9.71 10.86 15.62
C ASN A 125 9.59 11.80 14.41
N PRO A 126 10.10 13.04 14.52
CA PRO A 126 10.01 14.01 13.43
C PRO A 126 10.67 13.53 12.14
N ARG A 127 11.81 12.85 12.23
CA ARG A 127 12.50 12.32 11.04
C ARG A 127 11.59 11.39 10.25
N PHE A 128 10.95 10.43 10.93
CA PHE A 128 10.00 9.50 10.32
C PHE A 128 8.82 10.23 9.67
N ALA A 129 8.25 11.22 10.36
CA ALA A 129 7.10 11.96 9.84
C ALA A 129 7.45 12.75 8.56
N TYR A 130 8.58 13.45 8.54
CA TYR A 130 9.01 14.19 7.36
C TYR A 130 9.50 13.28 6.23
N ASP A 131 10.12 12.14 6.53
CA ASP A 131 10.45 11.14 5.51
C ASP A 131 9.17 10.56 4.86
N SER A 132 8.14 10.29 5.65
CA SER A 132 6.84 9.87 5.13
C SER A 132 6.21 10.91 4.21
N TYR A 133 6.32 12.20 4.56
CA TYR A 133 5.80 13.29 3.73
C TYR A 133 6.62 13.46 2.44
N ARG A 134 7.94 13.43 2.50
CA ARG A 134 8.77 13.49 1.30
C ARG A 134 8.49 12.32 0.34
N ARG A 135 8.32 11.09 0.86
CA ARG A 135 7.93 9.90 0.06
C ARG A 135 6.56 10.10 -0.58
N PHE A 136 5.61 10.66 0.15
CA PHE A 136 4.29 10.96 -0.39
C PHE A 136 4.35 11.98 -1.52
N ILE A 137 5.06 13.10 -1.35
CA ILE A 137 5.21 14.12 -2.40
C ILE A 137 5.83 13.50 -3.65
N GLN A 138 6.90 12.73 -3.52
CA GLN A 138 7.54 12.07 -4.65
C GLN A 138 6.59 11.10 -5.37
N MET A 139 5.94 10.22 -4.61
CA MET A 139 5.05 9.20 -5.17
C MET A 139 3.80 9.82 -5.81
N PHE A 140 3.20 10.82 -5.17
CA PHE A 140 2.06 11.54 -5.74
C PHE A 140 2.45 12.28 -7.02
N SER A 141 3.59 12.97 -7.03
CA SER A 141 4.07 13.68 -8.20
C SER A 141 4.37 12.75 -9.38
N ASP A 142 5.02 11.61 -9.12
CA ASP A 142 5.37 10.65 -10.16
C ASP A 142 4.14 9.87 -10.67
N VAL A 143 3.37 9.28 -9.75
CA VAL A 143 2.28 8.37 -10.11
C VAL A 143 1.01 9.10 -10.52
N VAL A 144 0.65 10.18 -9.79
CA VAL A 144 -0.62 10.88 -10.02
C VAL A 144 -0.49 11.95 -11.10
N MET A 145 0.61 12.70 -11.06
CA MET A 145 0.84 13.86 -11.92
C MET A 145 1.83 13.61 -13.05
N GLU A 146 2.39 12.40 -13.12
CA GLU A 146 3.32 11.97 -14.18
C GLU A 146 4.60 12.82 -14.30
N VAL A 147 5.03 13.41 -13.17
CA VAL A 147 6.30 14.14 -13.08
C VAL A 147 7.45 13.15 -12.93
N PRO A 148 8.49 13.18 -13.78
CA PRO A 148 9.54 12.17 -13.78
C PRO A 148 10.23 11.98 -12.41
N LYS A 149 10.19 10.77 -11.86
CA LYS A 149 10.78 10.38 -10.57
C LYS A 149 12.26 10.78 -10.45
N SER A 150 13.00 10.70 -11.54
CA SER A 150 14.44 11.04 -11.59
C SER A 150 14.76 12.46 -11.15
N LEU A 151 13.81 13.40 -11.25
CA LEU A 151 14.01 14.78 -10.79
C LEU A 151 14.09 14.85 -9.26
N PHE A 152 13.27 14.05 -8.60
CA PHE A 152 13.23 13.94 -7.14
C PHE A 152 14.43 13.14 -6.60
N GLU A 153 14.76 12.03 -7.24
CA GLU A 153 15.92 11.20 -6.88
C GLU A 153 17.23 12.00 -6.93
N ARG A 154 17.41 12.83 -7.96
CA ARG A 154 18.58 13.72 -8.06
C ARG A 154 18.70 14.67 -6.88
N VAL A 155 17.60 15.30 -6.45
CA VAL A 155 17.61 16.20 -5.29
C VAL A 155 18.00 15.46 -4.02
N LEU A 156 17.47 14.25 -3.83
CA LEU A 156 17.80 13.43 -2.68
C LEU A 156 19.28 13.03 -2.66
N ASP A 157 19.82 12.65 -3.82
CA ASP A 157 21.23 12.30 -3.97
C ASP A 157 22.16 13.51 -3.72
N GLU A 158 21.82 14.68 -4.26
CA GLU A 158 22.57 15.93 -3.99
C GLU A 158 22.62 16.27 -2.51
N ILE A 159 21.51 16.10 -1.77
CA ILE A 159 21.47 16.36 -0.33
C ILE A 159 22.27 15.31 0.44
N LYS A 160 22.16 14.03 0.08
CA LYS A 160 22.99 12.97 0.67
C LYS A 160 24.48 13.24 0.49
N GLU A 161 24.89 13.60 -0.73
CA GLU A 161 26.27 13.92 -1.02
C GLU A 161 26.76 15.13 -0.21
N ALA A 162 25.97 16.20 -0.14
CA ALA A 162 26.31 17.40 0.64
C ALA A 162 26.40 17.14 2.16
N LYS A 163 25.76 16.11 2.68
CA LYS A 163 25.73 15.72 4.10
C LYS A 163 26.62 14.52 4.43
N ASP A 164 27.37 13.99 3.46
CA ASP A 164 28.17 12.75 3.59
C ASP A 164 27.33 11.56 4.10
N ALA A 165 26.07 11.48 3.64
CA ALA A 165 25.12 10.44 3.99
C ALA A 165 25.13 9.33 2.93
N HIS A 166 25.20 8.06 3.37
CA HIS A 166 25.19 6.92 2.47
C HIS A 166 23.76 6.43 2.19
N PHE A 167 22.89 6.50 3.19
CA PHE A 167 21.50 6.04 3.11
C PHE A 167 20.54 7.18 3.42
N ASP A 168 19.31 7.08 2.95
CA ASP A 168 18.23 8.01 3.29
C ASP A 168 18.02 8.07 4.82
N THR A 169 18.28 6.96 5.52
CA THR A 169 18.18 6.86 6.98
C THR A 169 19.22 7.68 7.74
N ASP A 170 20.29 8.11 7.09
CA ASP A 170 21.34 8.93 7.71
C ASP A 170 20.96 10.41 7.74
N LEU A 171 19.94 10.81 6.94
CA LEU A 171 19.45 12.18 6.90
C LEU A 171 18.60 12.50 8.15
N THR A 172 18.78 13.71 8.67
CA THR A 172 18.04 14.22 9.82
C THR A 172 16.64 14.71 9.45
N ALA A 173 15.82 15.04 10.46
CA ALA A 173 14.52 15.66 10.23
C ALA A 173 14.63 17.00 9.49
N ASP A 174 15.63 17.81 9.78
CA ASP A 174 15.83 19.09 9.11
C ASP A 174 16.30 18.90 7.66
N ASP A 175 17.13 17.91 7.40
CA ASP A 175 17.50 17.53 6.03
C ASP A 175 16.26 17.10 5.23
N MET A 176 15.34 16.32 5.85
CA MET A 176 14.09 15.94 5.21
C MET A 176 13.17 17.13 4.92
N LYS A 177 13.15 18.15 5.77
CA LYS A 177 12.43 19.42 5.49
C LYS A 177 13.02 20.14 4.27
N GLU A 178 14.34 20.15 4.13
CA GLU A 178 15.02 20.70 2.94
C GLU A 178 14.63 19.91 1.67
N VAL A 179 14.65 18.58 1.73
CA VAL A 179 14.18 17.72 0.62
C VAL A 179 12.73 18.03 0.24
N ILE A 180 11.82 18.12 1.21
CA ILE A 180 10.42 18.46 1.00
C ILE A 180 10.27 19.81 0.29
N ALA A 181 10.98 20.83 0.74
CA ALA A 181 10.93 22.16 0.12
C ALA A 181 11.36 22.13 -1.36
N ARG A 182 12.45 21.41 -1.66
CA ARG A 182 12.94 21.24 -3.03
C ARG A 182 11.99 20.39 -3.89
N PHE A 183 11.39 19.34 -3.34
CA PHE A 183 10.38 18.50 -4.03
C PHE A 183 9.14 19.32 -4.40
N LYS A 184 8.66 20.14 -3.48
CA LYS A 184 7.52 21.05 -3.74
C LYS A 184 7.85 22.10 -4.80
N ALA A 185 9.08 22.57 -4.85
CA ALA A 185 9.53 23.48 -5.90
C ALA A 185 9.54 22.81 -7.29
N ILE A 186 9.99 21.54 -7.38
CA ILE A 186 9.89 20.75 -8.62
C ILE A 186 8.43 20.59 -9.04
N TYR A 187 7.56 20.21 -8.10
CA TYR A 187 6.13 20.06 -8.36
C TYR A 187 5.53 21.35 -8.97
N ARG A 188 5.78 22.50 -8.30
CA ARG A 188 5.32 23.81 -8.77
C ARG A 188 5.87 24.16 -10.16
N ASP A 189 7.15 23.90 -10.42
CA ASP A 189 7.77 24.14 -11.72
C ASP A 189 7.10 23.33 -12.83
N LYS A 190 6.78 22.07 -12.56
CA LYS A 190 6.20 21.15 -13.55
C LYS A 190 4.70 21.31 -13.73
N MET A 191 3.98 21.59 -12.66
CA MET A 191 2.52 21.62 -12.66
C MET A 191 1.94 23.04 -12.80
N GLY A 192 2.74 24.09 -12.55
CA GLY A 192 2.27 25.49 -12.52
C GLY A 192 1.43 25.85 -11.29
N GLU A 193 1.33 24.95 -10.32
CA GLU A 193 0.55 25.12 -9.09
C GLU A 193 1.26 24.46 -7.90
N ASP A 194 0.83 24.82 -6.69
CA ASP A 194 1.40 24.25 -5.46
C ASP A 194 0.96 22.80 -5.24
N PHE A 195 1.78 22.03 -4.55
CA PHE A 195 1.44 20.66 -4.12
C PHE A 195 0.13 20.68 -3.30
N PRO A 196 -0.86 19.81 -3.61
CA PRO A 196 -2.18 19.85 -3.01
C PRO A 196 -2.15 19.73 -1.48
N GLN A 197 -2.72 20.72 -0.79
CA GLN A 197 -2.82 20.77 0.67
C GLN A 197 -4.21 20.36 1.19
N ASP A 198 -5.15 20.02 0.32
CA ASP A 198 -6.44 19.43 0.68
C ASP A 198 -6.36 17.89 0.57
N PRO A 199 -6.42 17.14 1.68
CA PRO A 199 -6.36 15.69 1.66
C PRO A 199 -7.44 15.01 0.81
N LYS A 200 -8.63 15.60 0.74
CA LYS A 200 -9.73 15.07 -0.09
C LYS A 200 -9.43 15.21 -1.58
N VAL A 201 -8.79 16.30 -1.98
CA VAL A 201 -8.29 16.47 -3.36
C VAL A 201 -7.20 15.43 -3.64
N GLN A 202 -6.25 15.25 -2.74
CA GLN A 202 -5.21 14.23 -2.86
C GLN A 202 -5.83 12.83 -3.07
N LEU A 203 -6.84 12.46 -2.27
CA LEU A 203 -7.52 11.17 -2.37
C LEU A 203 -8.21 10.99 -3.72
N MET A 204 -8.96 11.97 -4.18
CA MET A 204 -9.70 11.87 -5.45
C MET A 204 -8.76 11.79 -6.65
N GLU A 205 -7.67 12.54 -6.67
CA GLU A 205 -6.66 12.45 -7.73
C GLU A 205 -5.93 11.10 -7.71
N ALA A 206 -5.64 10.55 -6.52
CA ALA A 206 -5.06 9.22 -6.39
C ALA A 206 -5.99 8.11 -6.88
N VAL A 207 -7.30 8.18 -6.59
CA VAL A 207 -8.28 7.21 -7.11
C VAL A 207 -8.36 7.28 -8.64
N LYS A 208 -8.39 8.49 -9.21
CA LYS A 208 -8.34 8.68 -10.68
C LYS A 208 -7.06 8.09 -11.28
N ALA A 209 -5.91 8.31 -10.65
CA ALA A 209 -4.64 7.79 -11.12
C ALA A 209 -4.63 6.25 -11.15
N VAL A 210 -5.16 5.60 -10.12
CA VAL A 210 -5.29 4.14 -10.09
C VAL A 210 -6.24 3.65 -11.20
N PHE A 211 -7.37 4.31 -11.43
CA PHE A 211 -8.23 3.96 -12.56
C PHE A 211 -7.52 4.13 -13.90
N ARG A 212 -6.78 5.25 -14.12
CA ARG A 212 -5.99 5.46 -15.34
C ARG A 212 -4.93 4.38 -15.54
N SER A 213 -4.31 3.88 -14.46
CA SER A 213 -3.25 2.89 -14.54
C SER A 213 -3.71 1.55 -15.14
N TRP A 214 -5.04 1.29 -15.20
CA TRP A 214 -5.59 0.16 -15.93
C TRP A 214 -5.22 0.19 -17.42
N ASP A 215 -5.16 1.38 -18.01
CA ASP A 215 -4.84 1.58 -19.43
C ASP A 215 -3.42 2.11 -19.68
N ASN A 216 -2.52 2.02 -18.71
CA ASN A 216 -1.12 2.28 -18.99
C ASN A 216 -0.54 1.18 -19.91
N GLU A 217 0.52 1.51 -20.66
CA GLU A 217 1.09 0.64 -21.68
C GLU A 217 1.51 -0.74 -21.13
N ARG A 218 2.17 -0.76 -19.95
CA ARG A 218 2.59 -2.00 -19.29
C ARG A 218 1.41 -2.88 -18.88
N ALA A 219 0.32 -2.30 -18.41
CA ALA A 219 -0.89 -3.03 -18.04
C ALA A 219 -1.60 -3.60 -19.27
N ILE A 220 -1.69 -2.84 -20.36
CA ILE A 220 -2.27 -3.29 -21.64
C ILE A 220 -1.48 -4.48 -22.19
N VAL A 221 -0.15 -4.37 -22.25
CA VAL A 221 0.72 -5.46 -22.75
C VAL A 221 0.56 -6.70 -21.87
N TYR A 222 0.60 -6.53 -20.54
CA TYR A 222 0.42 -7.65 -19.61
C TYR A 222 -0.93 -8.35 -19.79
N ARG A 223 -2.03 -7.60 -19.93
CA ARG A 223 -3.36 -8.17 -20.16
C ARG A 223 -3.42 -8.98 -21.46
N ARG A 224 -2.84 -8.47 -22.55
CA ARG A 224 -2.76 -9.20 -23.84
C ARG A 224 -1.99 -10.51 -23.71
N MET A 225 -0.87 -10.49 -22.99
CA MET A 225 -0.03 -11.69 -22.79
C MET A 225 -0.67 -12.76 -21.90
N ASN A 226 -1.66 -12.38 -21.09
CA ASN A 226 -2.29 -13.26 -20.10
C ASN A 226 -3.80 -13.48 -20.37
N ASP A 227 -4.29 -13.10 -21.56
CA ASP A 227 -5.69 -13.24 -21.98
C ASP A 227 -6.69 -12.61 -20.97
N ILE A 228 -6.33 -11.47 -20.37
CA ILE A 228 -7.16 -10.73 -19.42
C ILE A 228 -8.01 -9.71 -20.19
N PRO A 229 -9.37 -9.78 -20.11
CA PRO A 229 -10.24 -8.83 -20.78
C PRO A 229 -10.01 -7.37 -20.35
N GLY A 230 -10.02 -6.47 -21.33
CA GLY A 230 -9.78 -5.04 -21.08
C GLY A 230 -10.94 -4.32 -20.39
N ASP A 231 -12.15 -4.84 -20.52
CA ASP A 231 -13.40 -4.31 -19.96
C ASP A 231 -13.60 -4.63 -18.46
N TRP A 232 -12.72 -5.43 -17.86
CA TRP A 232 -12.83 -5.78 -16.43
C TRP A 232 -12.58 -4.61 -15.47
N GLY A 233 -11.75 -3.66 -15.85
CA GLY A 233 -11.34 -2.57 -14.98
C GLY A 233 -10.52 -3.02 -13.78
N THR A 234 -10.25 -2.08 -12.90
CA THR A 234 -9.58 -2.31 -11.61
C THR A 234 -10.40 -1.74 -10.47
N ALA A 235 -10.44 -2.43 -9.34
CA ALA A 235 -10.90 -1.83 -8.09
C ALA A 235 -9.80 -0.96 -7.48
N VAL A 236 -10.18 -0.09 -6.56
CA VAL A 236 -9.27 0.74 -5.77
C VAL A 236 -9.48 0.45 -4.30
N ASN A 237 -8.42 0.04 -3.62
CA ASN A 237 -8.45 -0.18 -2.18
C ASN A 237 -7.86 1.04 -1.46
N VAL A 238 -8.67 1.67 -0.62
CA VAL A 238 -8.26 2.74 0.28
C VAL A 238 -8.15 2.14 1.67
N GLN A 239 -6.94 2.11 2.23
CA GLN A 239 -6.64 1.38 3.46
C GLN A 239 -5.84 2.26 4.42
N SER A 240 -6.18 2.23 5.72
CA SER A 240 -5.39 2.93 6.73
C SER A 240 -3.95 2.45 6.72
N MET A 241 -3.01 3.40 6.83
CA MET A 241 -1.58 3.08 6.89
C MET A 241 -1.21 2.46 8.23
N VAL A 242 -0.28 1.49 8.15
CA VAL A 242 0.53 0.99 9.26
C VAL A 242 1.99 1.06 8.84
N PHE A 243 2.89 1.33 9.78
CA PHE A 243 4.25 1.73 9.48
C PHE A 243 5.28 0.76 10.05
N GLY A 244 6.01 0.10 9.16
CA GLY A 244 7.13 -0.77 9.52
C GLY A 244 8.43 -0.03 9.82
N ASN A 245 8.46 1.31 9.67
CA ASN A 245 9.65 2.16 9.84
C ASN A 245 9.54 3.13 11.03
N MET A 246 8.86 2.71 12.09
CA MET A 246 8.74 3.47 13.35
C MET A 246 9.77 3.06 14.41
N GLY A 247 10.85 2.43 14.03
CA GLY A 247 11.93 2.01 14.93
C GLY A 247 12.12 0.50 14.98
N ASN A 248 12.93 0.04 15.94
CA ASN A 248 13.40 -1.34 16.00
C ASN A 248 12.34 -2.38 16.42
N THR A 249 11.17 -1.94 16.89
CA THR A 249 10.02 -2.80 17.17
C THR A 249 9.02 -2.84 16.01
N SER A 250 9.40 -2.26 14.87
CA SER A 250 8.61 -2.18 13.65
C SER A 250 9.36 -2.82 12.50
N GLY A 251 8.64 -3.34 11.52
CA GLY A 251 9.24 -3.99 10.36
C GLY A 251 8.19 -4.33 9.31
N THR A 252 8.63 -4.80 8.18
CA THR A 252 7.78 -5.24 7.08
C THR A 252 8.40 -6.42 6.35
N GLY A 253 7.58 -7.24 5.71
CA GLY A 253 8.10 -8.38 4.97
C GLY A 253 7.07 -9.06 4.10
N VAL A 254 7.57 -10.05 3.39
CA VAL A 254 6.81 -10.93 2.52
C VAL A 254 7.12 -12.38 2.87
N ALA A 255 6.12 -13.23 2.91
CA ALA A 255 6.33 -14.63 3.22
C ALA A 255 5.29 -15.54 2.56
N PHE A 256 5.70 -16.79 2.34
CA PHE A 256 4.85 -17.87 1.87
C PHE A 256 4.60 -18.85 3.01
N THR A 257 3.42 -19.47 3.02
CA THR A 257 3.09 -20.53 3.98
C THR A 257 3.89 -21.82 3.73
N ARG A 258 4.48 -21.93 2.55
CA ARG A 258 5.38 -23.05 2.14
C ARG A 258 6.52 -22.52 1.27
N ASN A 259 7.59 -23.29 1.16
CA ASN A 259 8.65 -22.98 0.20
C ASN A 259 8.07 -22.96 -1.23
N PRO A 260 8.12 -21.82 -1.96
CA PRO A 260 7.48 -21.67 -3.27
C PRO A 260 8.16 -22.48 -4.38
N SER A 261 9.37 -22.99 -4.15
CA SER A 261 10.12 -23.81 -5.12
C SER A 261 9.91 -25.30 -4.92
N THR A 262 9.81 -25.75 -3.67
CA THR A 262 9.79 -27.18 -3.33
C THR A 262 8.45 -27.68 -2.80
N GLY A 263 7.58 -26.77 -2.31
CA GLY A 263 6.33 -27.10 -1.62
C GLY A 263 6.53 -27.63 -0.19
N ALA A 264 7.77 -27.63 0.30
CA ALA A 264 8.06 -28.07 1.66
C ALA A 264 7.29 -27.22 2.67
N ARG A 265 6.73 -27.86 3.69
CA ARG A 265 6.01 -27.20 4.78
C ARG A 265 6.97 -26.32 5.60
N GLY A 266 6.47 -25.21 6.05
CA GLY A 266 7.19 -24.22 6.84
C GLY A 266 7.20 -22.88 6.16
N ILE A 267 7.18 -21.82 6.97
CA ILE A 267 7.16 -20.44 6.46
C ILE A 267 8.47 -20.15 5.74
N TYR A 268 8.34 -19.56 4.56
CA TYR A 268 9.46 -19.14 3.73
C TYR A 268 9.28 -17.67 3.35
N GLY A 269 10.22 -16.81 3.71
CA GLY A 269 10.09 -15.40 3.43
C GLY A 269 11.20 -14.57 4.04
N GLU A 270 11.05 -13.27 3.90
CA GLU A 270 12.03 -12.27 4.27
C GLU A 270 11.35 -11.07 4.91
N TYR A 271 12.07 -10.39 5.79
CA TYR A 271 11.61 -9.16 6.42
C TYR A 271 12.77 -8.18 6.66
N LEU A 272 12.40 -6.92 6.87
CA LEU A 272 13.32 -5.86 7.31
C LEU A 272 12.76 -5.17 8.55
N ILE A 273 13.59 -5.00 9.56
CA ILE A 273 13.30 -4.15 10.71
C ILE A 273 13.47 -2.68 10.30
N ASN A 274 12.62 -1.82 10.85
CA ASN A 274 12.61 -0.38 10.59
C ASN A 274 12.62 -0.05 9.08
N ALA A 275 11.63 -0.57 8.36
CA ALA A 275 11.51 -0.45 6.90
C ALA A 275 10.05 -0.39 6.45
N GLN A 276 9.81 0.24 5.31
CA GLN A 276 8.57 0.14 4.56
C GLN A 276 8.65 -0.92 3.46
N GLY A 277 7.50 -1.33 2.90
CA GLY A 277 7.44 -2.36 1.87
C GLY A 277 8.30 -2.07 0.64
N GLU A 278 8.42 -0.80 0.26
CA GLU A 278 9.29 -0.33 -0.82
C GLU A 278 10.77 -0.67 -0.58
N ASP A 279 11.22 -0.58 0.67
CA ASP A 279 12.62 -0.82 1.04
C ASP A 279 13.00 -2.30 0.89
N VAL A 280 12.02 -3.22 1.06
CA VAL A 280 12.23 -4.67 0.86
C VAL A 280 12.50 -4.99 -0.61
N VAL A 281 11.77 -4.35 -1.52
CA VAL A 281 11.90 -4.61 -2.96
C VAL A 281 13.00 -3.79 -3.64
N ALA A 282 13.40 -2.67 -3.04
CA ALA A 282 14.45 -1.80 -3.57
C ALA A 282 15.85 -2.42 -3.52
N GLY A 283 16.05 -3.43 -2.66
CA GLY A 283 17.33 -4.14 -2.53
C GLY A 283 18.48 -3.30 -1.94
N ILE A 284 18.18 -2.15 -1.34
CA ILE A 284 19.17 -1.25 -0.72
C ILE A 284 19.71 -1.86 0.58
N ARG A 285 18.84 -2.55 1.32
CA ARG A 285 19.17 -3.25 2.55
C ARG A 285 18.94 -4.74 2.35
N THR A 286 19.80 -5.59 2.91
CA THR A 286 19.66 -7.05 2.84
C THR A 286 18.57 -7.53 3.80
N PRO A 287 17.46 -8.10 3.29
CA PRO A 287 16.42 -8.67 4.14
C PRO A 287 16.93 -9.84 4.96
N GLN A 288 16.30 -10.06 6.11
CA GLN A 288 16.57 -11.20 6.98
C GLN A 288 15.58 -12.34 6.69
N PRO A 289 15.98 -13.60 6.84
CA PRO A 289 15.05 -14.73 6.76
C PRO A 289 13.94 -14.58 7.80
N ILE A 290 12.70 -14.89 7.42
CA ILE A 290 11.51 -14.75 8.29
C ILE A 290 11.65 -15.53 9.62
N THR A 291 12.41 -16.62 9.64
CA THR A 291 12.67 -17.42 10.86
C THR A 291 13.39 -16.63 11.94
N ARG A 292 14.21 -15.65 11.56
CA ARG A 292 14.93 -14.80 12.52
C ARG A 292 13.97 -13.86 13.28
N LEU A 293 12.77 -13.62 12.77
CA LEU A 293 11.74 -12.84 13.46
C LEU A 293 11.37 -13.47 14.83
N GLU A 294 11.58 -14.78 15.00
CA GLU A 294 11.39 -15.46 16.28
C GLU A 294 12.32 -14.92 17.38
N GLU A 295 13.53 -14.50 17.00
CA GLU A 295 14.50 -13.90 17.92
C GLU A 295 14.23 -12.40 18.11
N ASP A 296 13.95 -11.67 17.03
CA ASP A 296 13.80 -10.22 17.03
C ASP A 296 12.46 -9.77 17.66
N LEU A 297 11.35 -10.43 17.31
CA LEU A 297 9.99 -10.11 17.74
C LEU A 297 9.16 -11.39 17.97
N PRO A 298 9.42 -12.15 19.05
CA PRO A 298 8.90 -13.51 19.26
C PRO A 298 7.36 -13.58 19.29
N GLU A 299 6.68 -12.63 19.91
CA GLU A 299 5.22 -12.60 19.97
C GLU A 299 4.60 -12.35 18.57
N CYS A 300 5.20 -11.48 17.78
CA CYS A 300 4.78 -11.25 16.40
C CYS A 300 5.01 -12.50 15.54
N TYR A 301 6.14 -13.19 15.70
CA TYR A 301 6.42 -14.43 14.98
C TYR A 301 5.41 -15.53 15.30
N LYS A 302 5.11 -15.74 16.59
CA LYS A 302 4.11 -16.70 17.02
C LYS A 302 2.74 -16.42 16.41
N GLN A 303 2.28 -15.18 16.50
CA GLN A 303 1.02 -14.74 15.89
C GLN A 303 1.04 -14.92 14.37
N PHE A 304 2.17 -14.62 13.73
CA PHE A 304 2.36 -14.79 12.29
C PHE A 304 2.15 -16.25 11.86
N ILE A 305 2.77 -17.21 12.57
CA ILE A 305 2.63 -18.64 12.29
C ILE A 305 1.17 -19.09 12.44
N GLU A 306 0.48 -18.67 13.50
CA GLU A 306 -0.92 -19.01 13.73
C GLU A 306 -1.81 -18.51 12.57
N ILE A 307 -1.62 -17.27 12.14
CA ILE A 307 -2.38 -16.66 11.03
C ILE A 307 -2.05 -17.32 9.70
N ALA A 308 -0.77 -17.58 9.41
CA ALA A 308 -0.35 -18.24 8.19
C ALA A 308 -0.97 -19.64 8.04
N ASN A 309 -0.99 -20.42 9.11
CA ASN A 309 -1.65 -21.73 9.15
C ASN A 309 -3.17 -21.61 8.94
N LYS A 310 -3.81 -20.62 9.57
CA LYS A 310 -5.24 -20.34 9.40
C LYS A 310 -5.58 -19.99 7.96
N LEU A 311 -4.77 -19.14 7.32
CA LEU A 311 -4.97 -18.72 5.92
C LEU A 311 -4.79 -19.91 4.96
N GLU A 312 -3.73 -20.71 5.11
CA GLU A 312 -3.51 -21.88 4.27
C GLU A 312 -4.66 -22.90 4.41
N ALA A 313 -5.13 -23.15 5.62
CA ALA A 313 -6.26 -24.04 5.87
C ALA A 313 -7.57 -23.51 5.27
N HIS A 314 -7.82 -22.20 5.38
CA HIS A 314 -9.03 -21.56 4.86
C HIS A 314 -9.09 -21.58 3.34
N TYR A 315 -8.01 -21.13 2.67
CA TYR A 315 -7.95 -21.10 1.21
C TYR A 315 -7.64 -22.46 0.57
N ARG A 316 -7.24 -23.44 1.38
CA ARG A 316 -6.81 -24.80 0.95
C ARG A 316 -5.69 -24.75 -0.10
N ASP A 317 -4.85 -23.74 -0.01
CA ASP A 317 -3.76 -23.47 -0.92
C ASP A 317 -2.65 -22.69 -0.23
N MET A 318 -1.40 -22.84 -0.69
CA MET A 318 -0.30 -22.04 -0.18
C MET A 318 -0.58 -20.55 -0.40
N GLN A 319 -0.25 -19.75 0.59
CA GLN A 319 -0.46 -18.32 0.55
C GLN A 319 0.85 -17.55 0.41
N ASP A 320 0.80 -16.52 -0.39
CA ASP A 320 1.78 -15.44 -0.51
C ASP A 320 1.22 -14.24 0.27
N MET A 321 1.93 -13.80 1.31
CA MET A 321 1.45 -12.85 2.30
C MET A 321 2.38 -11.65 2.39
N GLU A 322 1.79 -10.46 2.47
CA GLU A 322 2.49 -9.23 2.82
C GLU A 322 2.07 -8.82 4.24
N PHE A 323 3.02 -8.46 5.08
CA PHE A 323 2.76 -8.08 6.46
C PHE A 323 3.61 -6.88 6.89
N THR A 324 3.14 -6.18 7.90
CA THR A 324 3.85 -5.10 8.57
C THR A 324 3.68 -5.24 10.07
N ILE A 325 4.73 -4.95 10.81
CA ILE A 325 4.72 -4.85 12.26
C ILE A 325 4.93 -3.38 12.61
N GLU A 326 3.97 -2.80 13.31
CA GLU A 326 4.03 -1.43 13.81
C GLU A 326 4.10 -1.47 15.33
N GLU A 327 5.24 -1.06 15.90
CA GLU A 327 5.46 -1.01 17.35
C GLU A 327 5.03 -2.30 18.08
N GLY A 328 5.49 -3.44 17.57
CA GLY A 328 5.18 -4.76 18.14
C GLY A 328 3.79 -5.31 17.81
N LYS A 329 2.99 -4.65 16.98
CA LYS A 329 1.69 -5.14 16.51
C LYS A 329 1.79 -5.62 15.07
N LEU A 330 1.41 -6.87 14.85
CA LEU A 330 1.39 -7.50 13.53
C LEU A 330 0.11 -7.14 12.76
N TYR A 331 0.28 -6.80 11.48
CA TYR A 331 -0.81 -6.57 10.52
C TYR A 331 -0.54 -7.31 9.21
N PHE A 332 -1.57 -7.89 8.62
CA PHE A 332 -1.53 -8.45 7.27
C PHE A 332 -2.09 -7.43 6.28
N LEU A 333 -1.34 -7.14 5.23
CA LEU A 333 -1.71 -6.16 4.21
C LEU A 333 -2.32 -6.81 2.98
N GLN A 334 -1.95 -8.05 2.70
CA GLN A 334 -2.40 -8.80 1.54
C GLN A 334 -2.17 -10.30 1.76
N THR A 335 -3.07 -11.11 1.22
CA THR A 335 -2.84 -12.53 0.94
C THR A 335 -3.29 -12.86 -0.47
N ARG A 336 -2.63 -13.83 -1.08
CA ARG A 336 -3.03 -14.40 -2.37
C ARG A 336 -2.53 -15.84 -2.48
N ASN A 337 -3.15 -16.64 -3.33
CA ASN A 337 -2.62 -17.95 -3.64
C ASN A 337 -1.25 -17.81 -4.27
N GLY A 338 -0.27 -18.53 -3.75
CA GLY A 338 1.09 -18.48 -4.24
C GLY A 338 1.19 -19.00 -5.68
N LYS A 339 2.01 -18.35 -6.50
CA LYS A 339 2.38 -18.90 -7.82
C LYS A 339 3.26 -20.12 -7.59
N ARG A 340 2.97 -21.23 -8.28
CA ARG A 340 3.60 -22.54 -8.06
C ARG A 340 4.37 -23.01 -9.28
N THR A 341 5.45 -23.75 -9.01
CA THR A 341 6.06 -24.63 -10.00
C THR A 341 5.32 -25.98 -10.05
N ALA A 342 5.53 -26.78 -11.08
CA ALA A 342 4.93 -28.12 -11.18
C ALA A 342 5.30 -29.05 -10.01
N GLN A 343 6.44 -28.84 -9.35
CA GLN A 343 6.88 -29.59 -8.18
C GLN A 343 5.97 -29.36 -6.97
N ILE A 344 5.50 -28.13 -6.76
CA ILE A 344 4.58 -27.78 -5.68
C ILE A 344 3.21 -28.42 -5.90
N GLY A 345 2.72 -28.45 -7.14
CA GLY A 345 1.47 -29.11 -7.48
C GLY A 345 1.44 -30.58 -7.06
N ARG A 346 2.57 -31.28 -7.14
CA ARG A 346 2.73 -32.66 -6.66
C ARG A 346 2.80 -32.78 -5.13
N ALA A 347 3.37 -31.79 -4.44
CA ALA A 347 3.50 -31.79 -2.97
C ALA A 347 2.17 -31.43 -2.27
N SER A 348 1.34 -30.59 -2.87
CA SER A 348 0.03 -30.22 -2.31
C SER A 348 -1.06 -31.28 -2.52
N CYS A 349 -0.83 -32.24 -3.41
CA CYS A 349 -1.73 -33.40 -3.63
C CYS A 349 -1.43 -34.59 -2.70
N ARG A 350 -0.44 -34.51 -1.84
CA ARG A 350 -0.10 -35.48 -0.79
C ARG A 350 -0.36 -34.89 0.58
#